data_0564ce3c89131b210471b061dd3293ae
#
_entry.id   0564ce3c89131b210471b061dd3293ae
#
_cell.length_a   1.000
_cell.length_b   1.000
_cell.length_c   1.000
_cell.angle_alpha   90.00
_cell.angle_beta   90.00
_cell.angle_gamma   90.00
#
_symmetry.space_group_name_H-M   'P 1'
#
loop_
_entity.id
_entity.type
_entity.pdbx_description
1 polymer ?
#
loop_
_entity_poly.entity_id
_entity_poly.type
_entity_poly.pdbx_seq_one_letter_code
_entity_poly.pdbx_strand_id
1 'polypeptide(L)'
;MRKVLFAVAGVGLLLVVMAPVVVGDGARKFEASLNGYLEVPSISSNARGSFKAEIKSDRITYRLRLRDFAVAPLFAHIHFARPDVNGGVAVFLCGGGNKPACPASGLVTGTLVAADVIGPAAQGIEAGEFAELVRAIRNGATYVNVHTPAFPGGEIRGNIHRD
;
A
#
# COMPACT_ATOMS: atom_id res chain seq x y z
N MET A 1 -63.94 -41.02 -39.34
CA MET A 1 -63.48 -40.42 -38.09
C MET A 1 -61.96 -40.37 -38.13
N ARG A 2 -61.40 -39.18 -38.39
CA ARG A 2 -59.94 -38.96 -38.45
C ARG A 2 -59.44 -38.57 -37.05
N LYS A 3 -58.53 -39.34 -36.48
CA LYS A 3 -57.89 -39.03 -35.22
C LYS A 3 -56.65 -38.09 -35.50
N VAL A 4 -56.72 -36.89 -34.98
CA VAL A 4 -55.56 -35.93 -35.02
C VAL A 4 -54.75 -36.21 -33.79
N LEU A 5 -53.44 -36.58 -33.99
CA LEU A 5 -52.45 -36.64 -32.93
C LEU A 5 -51.79 -35.27 -32.80
N PHE A 6 -51.86 -34.69 -31.62
CA PHE A 6 -51.04 -33.51 -31.26
C PHE A 6 -49.70 -33.96 -30.65
N ALA A 7 -48.61 -33.62 -31.32
CA ALA A 7 -47.27 -33.79 -30.77
C ALA A 7 -46.96 -32.56 -29.93
N VAL A 8 -46.71 -32.77 -28.62
CA VAL A 8 -46.24 -31.73 -27.72
C VAL A 8 -44.69 -31.72 -27.78
N ALA A 9 -44.11 -30.67 -28.36
CA ALA A 9 -42.68 -30.44 -28.36
C ALA A 9 -42.30 -29.80 -27.02
N GLY A 10 -41.61 -30.56 -26.16
CA GLY A 10 -41.04 -30.06 -24.92
C GLY A 10 -39.78 -29.25 -25.20
N VAL A 11 -39.82 -27.94 -24.94
CA VAL A 11 -38.63 -27.09 -24.96
C VAL A 11 -37.88 -27.26 -23.64
N GLY A 12 -36.78 -28.01 -23.68
CA GLY A 12 -35.89 -28.16 -22.53
C GLY A 12 -35.08 -26.86 -22.31
N LEU A 13 -35.35 -26.16 -21.22
CA LEU A 13 -34.58 -24.99 -20.79
C LEU A 13 -33.27 -25.47 -20.17
N LEU A 14 -32.17 -25.31 -20.90
CA LEU A 14 -30.81 -25.59 -20.39
C LEU A 14 -30.37 -24.46 -19.45
N LEU A 15 -30.46 -24.68 -18.15
CA LEU A 15 -29.93 -23.77 -17.14
C LEU A 15 -28.39 -23.90 -17.13
N VAL A 16 -27.68 -22.96 -17.75
CA VAL A 16 -26.25 -22.82 -17.62
C VAL A 16 -25.95 -22.17 -16.27
N VAL A 17 -25.55 -22.97 -15.28
CA VAL A 17 -25.05 -22.48 -14.00
C VAL A 17 -23.62 -22.00 -14.23
N MET A 18 -23.44 -20.69 -14.37
CA MET A 18 -22.10 -20.10 -14.32
C MET A 18 -21.57 -20.15 -12.90
N ALA A 19 -20.59 -21.02 -12.64
CA ALA A 19 -19.84 -20.99 -11.39
C ALA A 19 -19.06 -19.67 -11.31
N PRO A 20 -19.06 -18.99 -10.15
CA PRO A 20 -18.25 -17.78 -9.97
C PRO A 20 -16.77 -18.17 -10.13
N VAL A 21 -16.07 -17.53 -11.05
CA VAL A 21 -14.62 -17.59 -11.14
C VAL A 21 -14.10 -16.87 -9.90
N VAL A 22 -13.69 -17.62 -8.88
CA VAL A 22 -12.92 -17.09 -7.76
C VAL A 22 -11.54 -16.75 -8.33
N VAL A 23 -11.37 -15.49 -8.75
CA VAL A 23 -10.04 -14.94 -9.02
C VAL A 23 -9.34 -14.89 -7.67
N GLY A 24 -8.48 -15.87 -7.42
CA GLY A 24 -7.64 -15.90 -6.23
C GLY A 24 -6.89 -14.56 -6.17
N ASP A 25 -7.05 -13.82 -5.05
CA ASP A 25 -6.32 -12.58 -4.78
C ASP A 25 -4.86 -12.94 -4.49
N GLY A 26 -4.12 -13.24 -5.58
CA GLY A 26 -2.70 -13.54 -5.52
C GLY A 26 -1.98 -12.37 -4.84
N ALA A 27 -1.18 -12.66 -3.82
CA ALA A 27 -0.38 -11.68 -3.11
C ALA A 27 0.36 -10.79 -4.12
N ARG A 28 0.14 -9.47 -4.04
CA ARG A 28 0.76 -8.50 -4.95
C ARG A 28 1.91 -7.82 -4.23
N LYS A 29 3.07 -7.80 -4.90
CA LYS A 29 4.30 -7.22 -4.38
C LYS A 29 4.47 -5.79 -4.86
N PHE A 30 5.00 -4.96 -3.97
CA PHE A 30 5.29 -3.55 -4.20
C PHE A 30 6.62 -3.20 -3.57
N GLU A 31 7.33 -2.23 -4.15
CA GLU A 31 8.62 -1.79 -3.64
C GLU A 31 8.83 -0.29 -3.83
N ALA A 32 9.84 0.25 -3.12
CA ALA A 32 10.37 1.59 -3.31
C ALA A 32 11.84 1.62 -2.94
N SER A 33 12.64 2.35 -3.71
CA SER A 33 14.00 2.76 -3.35
C SER A 33 13.97 4.19 -2.83
N LEU A 34 14.55 4.43 -1.64
CA LEU A 34 14.48 5.72 -0.95
C LEU A 34 15.85 6.40 -0.95
N ASN A 35 15.85 7.68 -1.30
CA ASN A 35 17.01 8.57 -1.18
C ASN A 35 16.56 10.03 -1.04
N GLY A 36 17.49 10.91 -0.65
CA GLY A 36 17.19 12.33 -0.41
C GLY A 36 16.89 13.13 -1.69
N TYR A 37 17.39 12.70 -2.84
CA TYR A 37 17.13 13.42 -4.11
C TYR A 37 15.70 13.27 -4.61
N LEU A 38 14.95 12.29 -4.07
CA LEU A 38 13.51 12.13 -4.34
C LEU A 38 12.62 12.94 -3.38
N GLU A 39 13.21 13.62 -2.37
CA GLU A 39 12.46 14.51 -1.49
C GLU A 39 11.93 15.76 -2.21
N VAL A 40 10.92 16.38 -1.59
CA VAL A 40 10.31 17.62 -2.09
C VAL A 40 10.31 18.67 -0.97
N PRO A 41 11.24 19.64 -1.03
CA PRO A 41 12.38 19.77 -1.96
C PRO A 41 13.45 18.70 -1.75
N SER A 42 14.29 18.46 -2.77
CA SER A 42 15.38 17.48 -2.71
C SER A 42 16.36 17.76 -1.56
N ILE A 43 16.80 16.68 -0.91
CA ILE A 43 17.78 16.70 0.20
C ILE A 43 19.06 15.99 -0.23
N SER A 44 20.22 16.66 -0.04
CA SER A 44 21.52 16.03 -0.19
C SER A 44 21.87 15.28 1.09
N SER A 45 21.62 13.97 1.11
CA SER A 45 21.92 13.07 2.23
C SER A 45 22.57 11.78 1.74
N ASN A 46 23.41 11.18 2.59
CA ASN A 46 23.97 9.85 2.36
C ASN A 46 22.99 8.74 2.73
N ALA A 47 21.95 9.05 3.51
CA ALA A 47 20.94 8.08 3.95
C ALA A 47 20.26 7.43 2.76
N ARG A 48 20.01 6.13 2.88
CA ARG A 48 19.33 5.30 1.86
C ARG A 48 18.34 4.36 2.53
N GLY A 49 17.34 3.98 1.78
CA GLY A 49 16.36 2.97 2.20
C GLY A 49 15.85 2.13 1.05
N SER A 50 15.27 1.00 1.39
CA SER A 50 14.44 0.22 0.48
C SER A 50 13.22 -0.30 1.22
N PHE A 51 12.09 -0.23 0.57
CA PHE A 51 10.81 -0.73 1.07
C PHE A 51 10.32 -1.85 0.17
N LYS A 52 9.82 -2.93 0.79
CA LYS A 52 9.11 -4.01 0.09
C LYS A 52 7.85 -4.34 0.85
N ALA A 53 6.77 -4.57 0.13
CA ALA A 53 5.48 -4.92 0.70
C ALA A 53 4.78 -6.02 -0.09
N GLU A 54 4.04 -6.84 0.62
CA GLU A 54 3.12 -7.82 0.06
C GLU A 54 1.70 -7.50 0.55
N ILE A 55 0.80 -7.22 -0.40
CA ILE A 55 -0.58 -6.88 -0.10
C ILE A 55 -1.46 -8.13 -0.25
N LYS A 56 -2.19 -8.45 0.80
CA LYS A 56 -3.29 -9.41 0.85
C LYS A 56 -4.62 -8.68 1.07
N SER A 57 -5.73 -9.42 1.10
CA SER A 57 -7.07 -8.83 1.22
C SER A 57 -7.26 -7.97 2.48
N ASP A 58 -6.63 -8.35 3.59
CA ASP A 58 -6.86 -7.79 4.93
C ASP A 58 -5.62 -7.17 5.59
N ARG A 59 -4.45 -7.27 4.93
CA ARG A 59 -3.18 -6.80 5.51
C ARG A 59 -2.13 -6.48 4.46
N ILE A 60 -1.16 -5.66 4.87
CA ILE A 60 0.10 -5.43 4.14
C ILE A 60 1.24 -5.88 5.05
N THR A 61 2.01 -6.87 4.65
CA THR A 61 3.28 -7.19 5.30
C THR A 61 4.39 -6.40 4.64
N TYR A 62 5.29 -5.79 5.43
CA TYR A 62 6.34 -4.94 4.87
C TYR A 62 7.71 -5.21 5.48
N ARG A 63 8.73 -4.78 4.74
CA ARG A 63 10.13 -4.73 5.12
C ARG A 63 10.70 -3.38 4.70
N LEU A 64 11.15 -2.59 5.65
CA LEU A 64 11.84 -1.31 5.45
C LEU A 64 13.29 -1.46 5.91
N ARG A 65 14.23 -1.41 4.98
CA ARG A 65 15.67 -1.39 5.29
C ARG A 65 16.15 0.04 5.25
N LEU A 66 16.83 0.44 6.33
CA LEU A 66 17.42 1.75 6.51
C LEU A 66 18.93 1.61 6.65
N ARG A 67 19.70 2.57 6.12
CA ARG A 67 21.15 2.60 6.21
C ARG A 67 21.70 4.02 6.04
N ASP A 68 22.89 4.24 6.56
CA ASP A 68 23.71 5.43 6.38
C ASP A 68 23.08 6.72 6.95
N PHE A 69 22.18 6.59 7.93
CA PHE A 69 21.66 7.71 8.70
C PHE A 69 22.68 8.15 9.76
N ALA A 70 22.96 9.46 9.85
CA ALA A 70 23.85 10.02 10.86
C ALA A 70 23.28 9.90 12.27
N VAL A 71 21.95 9.97 12.40
CA VAL A 71 21.19 9.78 13.64
C VAL A 71 19.96 8.90 13.35
N ALA A 72 19.46 8.24 14.40
CA ALA A 72 18.25 7.43 14.26
C ALA A 72 17.07 8.28 13.77
N PRO A 73 16.30 7.81 12.77
CA PRO A 73 15.12 8.49 12.33
C PRO A 73 14.06 8.59 13.44
N LEU A 74 13.30 9.67 13.42
CA LEU A 74 12.17 9.87 14.33
C LEU A 74 11.02 8.90 13.97
N PHE A 75 10.67 8.86 12.68
CA PHE A 75 9.60 8.04 12.15
C PHE A 75 9.73 7.81 10.64
N ALA A 76 9.02 6.78 10.17
CA ALA A 76 8.79 6.53 8.77
C ALA A 76 7.30 6.27 8.53
N HIS A 77 6.81 6.77 7.40
CA HIS A 77 5.39 6.72 7.00
C HIS A 77 5.21 6.22 5.58
N ILE A 78 3.96 5.78 5.27
CA ILE A 78 3.44 5.84 3.91
C ILE A 78 2.55 7.08 3.83
N HIS A 79 2.77 7.89 2.79
CA HIS A 79 1.99 9.08 2.46
C HIS A 79 1.12 8.85 1.22
N PHE A 80 0.01 9.58 1.13
CA PHE A 80 -0.87 9.58 -0.04
C PHE A 80 -0.64 10.82 -0.89
N ALA A 81 0.09 10.67 -1.98
CA ALA A 81 0.25 11.64 -3.07
C ALA A 81 0.87 10.95 -4.29
N ARG A 82 0.69 11.57 -5.45
CA ARG A 82 1.45 11.23 -6.66
C ARG A 82 2.94 11.54 -6.47
N PRO A 83 3.84 11.01 -7.34
CA PRO A 83 5.25 11.40 -7.35
C PRO A 83 5.44 12.92 -7.36
N ASP A 84 6.51 13.39 -6.70
CA ASP A 84 6.95 14.80 -6.65
C ASP A 84 5.95 15.78 -6.01
N VAL A 85 5.01 15.25 -5.22
CA VAL A 85 4.04 16.04 -4.45
C VAL A 85 4.03 15.57 -3.00
N ASN A 86 3.96 16.50 -2.05
CA ASN A 86 3.75 16.17 -0.65
C ASN A 86 2.26 15.92 -0.38
N GLY A 87 1.98 14.88 0.38
CA GLY A 87 0.62 14.49 0.78
C GLY A 87 0.53 14.12 2.26
N GLY A 88 -0.67 13.82 2.71
CA GLY A 88 -0.93 13.43 4.09
C GLY A 88 -0.40 12.04 4.44
N VAL A 89 -0.17 11.82 5.74
CA VAL A 89 0.26 10.52 6.28
C VAL A 89 -0.91 9.55 6.28
N ALA A 90 -0.69 8.36 5.74
CA ALA A 90 -1.68 7.29 5.74
C ALA A 90 -1.43 6.27 6.87
N VAL A 91 -0.19 5.81 7.05
CA VAL A 91 0.20 4.83 8.07
C VAL A 91 1.63 5.05 8.53
N PHE A 92 1.94 4.70 9.79
CA PHE A 92 3.29 4.60 10.30
C PHE A 92 3.93 3.25 9.96
N LEU A 93 5.23 3.27 9.70
CA LEU A 93 6.07 2.08 9.52
C LEU A 93 7.01 1.86 10.71
N CYS A 94 7.54 2.93 11.31
CA CYS A 94 8.27 2.93 12.57
C CYS A 94 8.22 4.31 13.24
N GLY A 95 8.51 4.36 14.53
CA GLY A 95 8.64 5.60 15.32
C GLY A 95 7.33 6.23 15.79
N GLY A 96 6.18 5.67 15.43
CA GLY A 96 4.87 6.20 15.85
C GLY A 96 3.74 5.23 15.58
N GLY A 97 2.52 5.56 16.01
CA GLY A 97 1.33 4.73 15.78
C GLY A 97 1.47 3.30 16.31
N ASN A 98 2.00 3.05 17.50
CA ASN A 98 2.30 1.73 18.08
C ASN A 98 3.36 0.87 17.33
N LYS A 99 4.09 1.46 16.39
CA LYS A 99 5.19 0.79 15.70
C LYS A 99 6.51 0.93 16.47
N PRO A 100 7.47 -0.02 16.32
CA PRO A 100 8.76 0.07 16.98
C PRO A 100 9.53 1.31 16.56
N ALA A 101 10.54 1.73 17.36
CA ALA A 101 11.45 2.81 17.00
C ALA A 101 12.18 2.50 15.69
N CYS A 102 12.49 3.55 14.91
CA CYS A 102 13.28 3.42 13.71
C CYS A 102 14.78 3.28 14.06
N PRO A 103 15.51 2.28 13.54
CA PRO A 103 16.95 2.19 13.70
C PRO A 103 17.67 3.15 12.74
N ALA A 104 18.83 3.68 13.12
CA ALA A 104 19.70 4.45 12.22
C ALA A 104 20.22 3.59 11.05
N SER A 105 20.40 2.29 11.28
CA SER A 105 20.71 1.29 10.27
C SER A 105 20.11 -0.05 10.68
N GLY A 106 19.43 -0.72 9.76
CA GLY A 106 18.83 -2.01 10.06
C GLY A 106 17.58 -2.31 9.23
N LEU A 107 16.84 -3.31 9.68
CA LEU A 107 15.62 -3.79 9.06
C LEU A 107 14.44 -3.63 10.02
N VAL A 108 13.43 -2.90 9.60
CA VAL A 108 12.11 -2.86 10.24
C VAL A 108 11.17 -3.76 9.46
N THR A 109 10.44 -4.61 10.16
CA THR A 109 9.39 -5.45 9.57
C THR A 109 8.09 -5.26 10.34
N GLY A 110 6.97 -5.40 9.67
CA GLY A 110 5.68 -5.30 10.32
C GLY A 110 4.52 -5.71 9.43
N THR A 111 3.35 -5.61 10.02
CA THR A 111 2.06 -5.81 9.34
C THR A 111 1.20 -4.58 9.56
N LEU A 112 0.56 -4.10 8.50
CA LEU A 112 -0.43 -3.04 8.52
C LEU A 112 -1.81 -3.67 8.31
N VAL A 113 -2.75 -3.24 9.12
CA VAL A 113 -4.17 -3.62 9.06
C VAL A 113 -5.04 -2.35 9.09
N ALA A 114 -6.35 -2.49 8.99
CA ALA A 114 -7.25 -1.35 8.99
C ALA A 114 -7.04 -0.38 10.17
N ALA A 115 -6.81 -0.90 11.38
CA ALA A 115 -6.57 -0.09 12.58
C ALA A 115 -5.29 0.77 12.53
N ASP A 116 -4.37 0.49 11.61
CA ASP A 116 -3.14 1.27 11.43
C ASP A 116 -3.34 2.48 10.47
N VAL A 117 -4.42 2.49 9.69
CA VAL A 117 -4.73 3.58 8.76
C VAL A 117 -5.26 4.77 9.54
N ILE A 118 -4.56 5.90 9.46
CA ILE A 118 -4.88 7.12 10.22
C ILE A 118 -5.42 8.26 9.34
N GLY A 119 -5.42 8.08 8.02
CA GLY A 119 -5.87 9.10 7.08
C GLY A 119 -5.20 8.99 5.73
N PRO A 120 -5.06 10.11 4.98
CA PRO A 120 -5.51 11.48 5.30
C PRO A 120 -6.97 11.76 4.89
N ALA A 121 -7.84 12.06 5.86
CA ALA A 121 -9.27 12.30 5.64
C ALA A 121 -9.55 13.43 4.62
N ALA A 122 -8.77 14.52 4.68
CA ALA A 122 -8.89 15.64 3.76
C ALA A 122 -8.58 15.28 2.29
N GLN A 123 -7.97 14.12 2.04
CA GLN A 123 -7.69 13.57 0.71
C GLN A 123 -8.58 12.34 0.40
N GLY A 124 -9.57 12.02 1.23
CA GLY A 124 -10.54 10.96 1.01
C GLY A 124 -10.11 9.57 1.50
N ILE A 125 -9.20 9.49 2.46
CA ILE A 125 -8.88 8.25 3.19
C ILE A 125 -9.17 8.50 4.67
N GLU A 126 -10.27 7.97 5.17
CA GLU A 126 -10.61 8.06 6.58
C GLU A 126 -9.80 7.07 7.42
N ALA A 127 -9.76 7.29 8.75
CA ALA A 127 -9.12 6.34 9.65
C ALA A 127 -9.82 4.97 9.55
N GLY A 128 -9.01 3.90 9.41
CA GLY A 128 -9.53 2.54 9.24
C GLY A 128 -9.82 2.11 7.80
N GLU A 129 -9.79 3.00 6.82
CA GLU A 129 -10.11 2.70 5.41
C GLU A 129 -8.96 2.00 4.68
N PHE A 130 -8.70 0.75 5.07
CA PHE A 130 -7.63 -0.07 4.48
C PHE A 130 -7.80 -0.28 2.98
N ALA A 131 -9.01 -0.46 2.48
CA ALA A 131 -9.29 -0.66 1.06
C ALA A 131 -8.88 0.56 0.23
N GLU A 132 -9.08 1.78 0.76
CA GLU A 132 -8.68 3.03 0.10
C GLU A 132 -7.15 3.18 0.06
N LEU A 133 -6.45 2.87 1.17
CA LEU A 133 -4.99 2.83 1.18
C LEU A 133 -4.45 1.84 0.13
N VAL A 134 -4.99 0.63 0.07
CA VAL A 134 -4.60 -0.38 -0.92
C VAL A 134 -4.87 0.10 -2.35
N ARG A 135 -6.00 0.78 -2.58
CA ARG A 135 -6.33 1.38 -3.87
C ARG A 135 -5.31 2.48 -4.25
N ALA A 136 -4.93 3.33 -3.32
CA ALA A 136 -3.92 4.37 -3.52
C ALA A 136 -2.55 3.77 -3.90
N ILE A 137 -2.10 2.72 -3.17
CA ILE A 137 -0.85 2.01 -3.48
C ILE A 137 -0.89 1.39 -4.88
N ARG A 138 -1.99 0.73 -5.24
CA ARG A 138 -2.15 0.08 -6.56
C ARG A 138 -2.14 1.08 -7.73
N ASN A 139 -2.52 2.32 -7.49
CA ASN A 139 -2.51 3.40 -8.47
C ASN A 139 -1.20 4.21 -8.49
N GLY A 140 -0.17 3.80 -7.72
CA GLY A 140 1.12 4.50 -7.66
C GLY A 140 1.03 5.90 -7.03
N ALA A 141 -0.01 6.14 -6.22
CA ALA A 141 -0.26 7.42 -5.56
C ALA A 141 0.19 7.39 -4.08
N THR A 142 1.30 6.71 -3.80
CA THR A 142 1.86 6.62 -2.44
C THR A 142 3.37 6.63 -2.47
N TYR A 143 3.97 7.12 -1.38
CA TYR A 143 5.41 7.07 -1.19
C TYR A 143 5.76 6.76 0.26
N VAL A 144 6.94 6.16 0.47
CA VAL A 144 7.55 6.03 1.80
C VAL A 144 8.41 7.25 2.05
N ASN A 145 8.31 7.81 3.25
CA ASN A 145 9.13 8.94 3.71
C ASN A 145 9.73 8.62 5.08
N VAL A 146 10.97 9.03 5.32
CA VAL A 146 11.70 8.83 6.57
C VAL A 146 12.19 10.17 7.07
N HIS A 147 11.88 10.50 8.31
CA HIS A 147 12.12 11.79 8.94
C HIS A 147 13.17 11.67 10.05
N THR A 148 14.07 12.64 10.13
CA THR A 148 15.08 12.71 11.17
C THR A 148 15.02 14.05 11.91
N PRO A 149 15.70 14.20 13.07
CA PRO A 149 15.83 15.49 13.72
C PRO A 149 16.46 16.59 12.86
N ALA A 150 17.38 16.21 11.95
CA ALA A 150 18.01 17.15 11.02
C ALA A 150 17.07 17.55 9.85
N PHE A 151 16.20 16.65 9.45
CA PHE A 151 15.24 16.83 8.34
C PHE A 151 13.85 16.42 8.79
N PRO A 152 13.17 17.24 9.61
CA PRO A 152 11.84 16.90 10.13
C PRO A 152 10.74 16.86 9.06
N GLY A 153 10.96 17.49 7.91
CA GLY A 153 10.07 17.40 6.75
C GLY A 153 10.27 16.15 5.88
N GLY A 154 11.34 15.39 6.12
CA GLY A 154 11.74 14.20 5.38
C GLY A 154 13.22 14.25 4.98
N GLU A 155 13.98 13.18 5.19
CA GLU A 155 15.38 13.05 4.79
C GLU A 155 15.52 12.19 3.54
N ILE A 156 14.75 11.11 3.45
CA ILE A 156 14.70 10.25 2.26
C ILE A 156 13.27 9.85 1.93
N ARG A 157 13.00 9.75 0.63
CA ARG A 157 11.69 9.41 0.06
C ARG A 157 11.84 8.40 -1.06
N GLY A 158 10.79 7.60 -1.32
CA GLY A 158 10.70 6.71 -2.46
C GLY A 158 9.25 6.41 -2.83
N ASN A 159 8.90 6.55 -4.11
CA ASN A 159 7.56 6.26 -4.61
C ASN A 159 7.32 4.75 -4.66
N ILE A 160 6.17 4.30 -4.15
CA ILE A 160 5.79 2.88 -4.14
C ILE A 160 5.26 2.52 -5.52
N HIS A 161 5.82 1.46 -6.11
CA HIS A 161 5.42 0.92 -7.39
C HIS A 161 5.33 -0.61 -7.33
N ARG A 162 4.72 -1.20 -8.31
CA ARG A 162 4.61 -2.66 -8.41
C ARG A 162 5.96 -3.29 -8.76
N ASP A 163 6.34 -4.35 -8.00
CA ASP A 163 7.52 -5.19 -8.26
C ASP A 163 7.31 -6.05 -9.53
#